data_b9de2750911629db906e0ae704a32da9
#
_entry.id   b9de2750911629db906e0ae704a32da9
#
_cell.length_a   1.000
_cell.length_b   1.000
_cell.length_c   1.000
_cell.angle_alpha   90.00
_cell.angle_beta   90.00
_cell.angle_gamma   90.00
#
_symmetry.space_group_name_H-M   'P 1'
#
loop_
_entity.id
_entity.type
_entity.pdbx_description
1 polymer ?
#
loop_
_entity_poly.entity_id
_entity_poly.type
_entity_poly.pdbx_seq_one_letter_code
_entity_poly.pdbx_strand_id
1 'polypeptide(L)'
;MALRWQRDHAMTKSAADTIVLATAIVIAVIGASYRSSADAQPTKIAPGGKDDLSAVYATPADVADGKRVAEATCAGCHGANGISRIQGVPHLAGQRPAYLYLELRAYQSGARTDSAMSNTVKPLNDSALVKVAAYYASLEPAQPTATGKPAPAKLDPVQAGKTATAGCAGCHGDTGISKMPGTPSLVGLDPKYLVAAMKAYKTGQRKNDMMKSMMAAVADADFDNIALYYALQKPARAPTPAAGDQAAGKAAAAACAGCHGDKGVSSNPTMPSLAGQDAQYLAAALHGYKDGSRGDETMSGVAASIDEPAAKNLAAFYANLEPQPTNVRKPLTTAEWAQRCDRCHGVDGNSTDPRLPALAAQRTDYLQKVLQAYRKGERKSPQMAAMSEGLTEADIDNLSAYYARQKARAVVFIAVPAK
;
A
#
# COMPACT_ATOMS: atom_id res chain seq x y z
N MET A 1 -43.53 62.52 -36.18
CA MET A 1 -43.26 61.84 -34.95
C MET A 1 -42.85 60.40 -35.31
N ALA A 2 -41.67 60.24 -35.86
CA ALA A 2 -41.10 58.97 -36.26
C ALA A 2 -39.60 59.20 -36.52
N LEU A 3 -38.77 58.99 -35.50
CA LEU A 3 -37.30 58.97 -35.63
C LEU A 3 -36.75 58.54 -34.29
N ARG A 4 -36.66 57.21 -34.07
CA ARG A 4 -35.74 56.61 -33.09
C ARG A 4 -35.88 55.07 -33.06
N TRP A 5 -35.38 54.44 -34.10
CA TRP A 5 -35.17 52.97 -34.05
C TRP A 5 -34.22 52.53 -35.15
N GLN A 6 -32.95 52.92 -35.04
CA GLN A 6 -31.89 52.37 -35.90
C GLN A 6 -30.51 52.64 -35.31
N ARG A 7 -30.20 52.09 -34.11
CA ARG A 7 -28.81 52.19 -33.67
C ARG A 7 -28.36 51.03 -32.71
N ASP A 8 -29.11 49.97 -32.59
CA ASP A 8 -28.74 48.90 -31.61
C ASP A 8 -28.50 47.48 -32.20
N HIS A 9 -28.17 47.41 -33.49
CA HIS A 9 -27.92 46.08 -34.12
C HIS A 9 -26.48 45.85 -34.63
N ALA A 10 -25.52 46.70 -34.30
CA ALA A 10 -24.14 46.58 -34.82
C ALA A 10 -23.10 46.03 -33.80
N MET A 11 -23.49 45.71 -32.56
CA MET A 11 -22.52 45.24 -31.53
C MET A 11 -22.68 43.79 -31.05
N THR A 12 -23.54 43.00 -31.69
CA THR A 12 -23.78 41.61 -31.23
C THR A 12 -23.04 40.52 -32.00
N LYS A 13 -22.38 40.85 -33.12
CA LYS A 13 -21.64 39.84 -33.93
C LYS A 13 -20.19 39.62 -33.49
N SER A 14 -19.56 40.58 -32.84
CA SER A 14 -18.15 40.47 -32.41
C SER A 14 -17.96 39.64 -31.11
N ALA A 15 -18.96 39.64 -30.23
CA ALA A 15 -18.86 38.91 -28.96
C ALA A 15 -19.16 37.42 -29.10
N ALA A 16 -19.97 37.03 -30.08
CA ALA A 16 -20.30 35.62 -30.32
C ALA A 16 -19.14 34.83 -30.95
N ASP A 17 -18.41 35.44 -31.87
CA ASP A 17 -17.28 34.77 -32.54
C ASP A 17 -16.07 34.62 -31.63
N THR A 18 -15.86 35.51 -30.65
CA THR A 18 -14.79 35.41 -29.66
C THR A 18 -15.09 34.33 -28.59
N ILE A 19 -16.36 34.13 -28.24
CA ILE A 19 -16.79 33.11 -27.28
C ILE A 19 -16.69 31.70 -27.90
N VAL A 20 -17.00 31.55 -29.20
CA VAL A 20 -16.89 30.25 -29.89
C VAL A 20 -15.43 29.82 -30.05
N LEU A 21 -14.51 30.78 -30.28
CA LEU A 21 -13.07 30.45 -30.41
C LEU A 21 -12.45 30.15 -29.05
N ALA A 22 -12.86 30.83 -27.96
CA ALA A 22 -12.41 30.54 -26.60
C ALA A 22 -12.92 29.18 -26.09
N THR A 23 -14.17 28.82 -26.41
CA THR A 23 -14.74 27.50 -26.03
C THR A 23 -14.09 26.35 -26.80
N ALA A 24 -13.74 26.52 -28.05
CA ALA A 24 -13.06 25.52 -28.85
C ALA A 24 -11.62 25.25 -28.35
N ILE A 25 -10.91 26.31 -27.93
CA ILE A 25 -9.54 26.18 -27.38
C ILE A 25 -9.57 25.54 -25.97
N VAL A 26 -10.55 25.87 -25.13
CA VAL A 26 -10.71 25.24 -23.80
C VAL A 26 -11.09 23.77 -23.90
N ILE A 27 -11.94 23.38 -24.85
CA ILE A 27 -12.28 21.97 -25.09
C ILE A 27 -11.09 21.20 -25.65
N ALA A 28 -10.25 21.80 -26.50
CA ALA A 28 -9.05 21.17 -27.02
C ALA A 28 -7.96 20.97 -25.92
N VAL A 29 -7.81 21.91 -24.97
CA VAL A 29 -6.85 21.80 -23.87
C VAL A 29 -7.35 20.84 -22.78
N ILE A 30 -8.67 20.81 -22.49
CA ILE A 30 -9.26 19.83 -21.56
C ILE A 30 -9.29 18.43 -22.19
N GLY A 31 -9.50 18.32 -23.51
CA GLY A 31 -9.43 17.05 -24.23
C GLY A 31 -8.02 16.44 -24.33
N ALA A 32 -6.96 17.26 -24.28
CA ALA A 32 -5.58 16.77 -24.24
C ALA A 32 -5.11 16.31 -22.85
N SER A 33 -5.74 16.80 -21.77
CA SER A 33 -5.42 16.45 -20.39
C SER A 33 -6.22 15.25 -19.85
N TYR A 34 -7.28 14.82 -20.53
CA TYR A 34 -8.07 13.62 -20.27
C TYR A 34 -7.80 12.50 -21.28
N ARG A 35 -6.59 12.40 -21.80
CA ARG A 35 -6.10 11.10 -22.27
C ARG A 35 -5.82 10.27 -21.05
N SER A 36 -6.89 9.72 -20.62
CA SER A 36 -7.06 8.70 -19.63
C SER A 36 -5.94 7.67 -19.73
N SER A 37 -5.34 7.39 -18.61
CA SER A 37 -4.55 6.20 -18.29
C SER A 37 -5.37 4.87 -18.46
N ALA A 38 -6.43 4.86 -19.26
CA ALA A 38 -7.29 3.71 -19.52
C ALA A 38 -6.85 2.91 -20.76
N ASP A 39 -5.87 3.39 -21.53
CA ASP A 39 -5.18 2.62 -22.56
C ASP A 39 -3.79 2.13 -22.08
N ALA A 40 -3.71 1.64 -20.86
CA ALA A 40 -2.75 0.60 -20.56
C ALA A 40 -3.20 -0.63 -21.35
N GLN A 41 -2.84 -0.68 -22.63
CA GLN A 41 -2.88 -1.94 -23.38
C GLN A 41 -2.20 -2.96 -22.47
N PRO A 42 -2.78 -4.16 -22.32
CA PRO A 42 -2.11 -5.24 -21.63
C PRO A 42 -0.73 -5.33 -22.28
N THR A 43 0.31 -4.99 -21.52
CA THR A 43 1.70 -5.12 -21.98
C THR A 43 1.79 -6.52 -22.53
N LYS A 44 1.99 -6.63 -23.85
CA LYS A 44 2.22 -7.91 -24.49
C LYS A 44 3.32 -8.57 -23.69
N ILE A 45 2.97 -9.58 -22.90
CA ILE A 45 3.94 -10.52 -22.36
C ILE A 45 4.74 -10.91 -23.59
N ALA A 46 6.05 -10.68 -23.57
CA ALA A 46 6.90 -11.03 -24.71
C ALA A 46 6.50 -12.46 -25.12
N PRO A 47 6.15 -12.71 -26.39
CA PRO A 47 5.70 -14.04 -26.78
C PRO A 47 6.80 -15.01 -26.35
N GLY A 48 6.49 -15.87 -25.38
CA GLY A 48 7.25 -17.09 -25.18
C GLY A 48 7.37 -17.74 -26.56
N GLY A 49 8.43 -18.48 -26.83
CA GLY A 49 8.64 -19.11 -28.11
C GLY A 49 7.37 -19.83 -28.60
N LYS A 50 7.30 -20.19 -29.88
CA LYS A 50 6.12 -20.79 -30.53
C LYS A 50 5.45 -21.95 -29.78
N ASP A 51 6.11 -22.49 -28.74
CA ASP A 51 5.73 -23.70 -28.00
C ASP A 51 5.14 -23.45 -26.60
N ASP A 52 5.00 -22.21 -26.15
CA ASP A 52 4.52 -21.90 -24.79
C ASP A 52 3.08 -22.37 -24.49
N LEU A 53 2.26 -22.57 -25.52
CA LEU A 53 0.90 -23.08 -25.41
C LEU A 53 0.78 -24.58 -25.71
N SER A 54 1.85 -25.26 -26.09
CA SER A 54 1.81 -26.69 -26.47
C SER A 54 1.22 -27.57 -25.36
N ALA A 55 1.50 -27.25 -24.08
CA ALA A 55 0.93 -27.97 -22.96
C ALA A 55 -0.58 -27.81 -22.79
N VAL A 56 -1.19 -26.77 -23.38
CA VAL A 56 -2.64 -26.55 -23.35
C VAL A 56 -3.36 -27.52 -24.29
N TYR A 57 -2.66 -27.95 -25.37
CA TYR A 57 -3.20 -28.83 -26.42
C TYR A 57 -2.74 -30.29 -26.29
N ALA A 58 -2.22 -30.66 -25.10
CA ALA A 58 -1.72 -32.00 -24.85
C ALA A 58 -2.82 -33.07 -25.00
N THR A 59 -2.45 -34.19 -25.63
CA THR A 59 -3.31 -35.36 -25.80
C THR A 59 -3.34 -36.24 -24.54
N PRO A 60 -4.30 -37.16 -24.37
CA PRO A 60 -4.27 -38.14 -23.29
C PRO A 60 -2.98 -38.98 -23.23
N ALA A 61 -2.36 -39.26 -24.41
CA ALA A 61 -1.08 -39.95 -24.49
C ALA A 61 0.05 -39.09 -23.91
N ASP A 62 0.06 -37.78 -24.20
CA ASP A 62 1.05 -36.85 -23.64
C ASP A 62 0.92 -36.74 -22.10
N VAL A 63 -0.31 -36.73 -21.59
CA VAL A 63 -0.57 -36.74 -20.15
C VAL A 63 -0.05 -38.04 -19.51
N ALA A 64 -0.27 -39.19 -20.16
CA ALA A 64 0.24 -40.46 -19.66
C ALA A 64 1.78 -40.52 -19.66
N ASP A 65 2.40 -40.00 -20.72
CA ASP A 65 3.87 -39.89 -20.80
C ASP A 65 4.41 -38.92 -19.71
N GLY A 66 3.76 -37.78 -19.56
CA GLY A 66 4.07 -36.79 -18.53
C GLY A 66 4.01 -37.38 -17.11
N LYS A 67 3.02 -38.25 -16.86
CA LYS A 67 2.91 -38.99 -15.59
C LYS A 67 4.17 -39.82 -15.29
N ARG A 68 4.65 -40.58 -16.28
CA ARG A 68 5.86 -41.42 -16.09
C ARG A 68 7.10 -40.58 -15.72
N VAL A 69 7.28 -39.44 -16.43
CA VAL A 69 8.39 -38.53 -16.13
C VAL A 69 8.21 -37.91 -14.76
N ALA A 70 7.01 -37.44 -14.42
CA ALA A 70 6.71 -36.81 -13.13
C ALA A 70 6.91 -37.74 -11.96
N GLU A 71 6.48 -38.99 -12.06
CA GLU A 71 6.69 -40.00 -11.01
C GLU A 71 8.18 -40.33 -10.77
N ALA A 72 8.97 -40.37 -11.85
CA ALA A 72 10.40 -40.65 -11.74
C ALA A 72 11.23 -39.49 -11.19
N THR A 73 10.84 -38.24 -11.46
CA THR A 73 11.73 -37.07 -11.23
C THR A 73 11.15 -35.98 -10.31
N CYS A 74 9.83 -35.85 -10.19
CA CYS A 74 9.19 -34.72 -9.51
C CYS A 74 8.44 -35.10 -8.22
N ALA A 75 7.88 -36.33 -8.19
CA ALA A 75 6.94 -36.78 -7.15
C ALA A 75 7.56 -36.80 -5.74
N GLY A 76 8.87 -36.98 -5.62
CA GLY A 76 9.56 -36.99 -4.31
C GLY A 76 9.38 -35.68 -3.54
N CYS A 77 9.34 -34.55 -4.23
CA CYS A 77 9.16 -33.24 -3.60
C CYS A 77 7.74 -32.70 -3.74
N HIS A 78 7.12 -32.84 -4.93
CA HIS A 78 5.81 -32.27 -5.23
C HIS A 78 4.63 -33.23 -4.88
N GLY A 79 4.91 -34.45 -4.44
CA GLY A 79 3.91 -35.49 -4.17
C GLY A 79 3.47 -36.22 -5.45
N ALA A 80 3.12 -37.49 -5.34
CA ALA A 80 2.71 -38.35 -6.45
C ALA A 80 1.45 -37.81 -7.19
N ASN A 81 0.58 -37.13 -6.45
CA ASN A 81 -0.63 -36.46 -6.97
C ASN A 81 -0.44 -34.94 -7.18
N GLY A 82 0.79 -34.46 -7.20
CA GLY A 82 1.09 -33.02 -7.36
C GLY A 82 0.75 -32.14 -6.15
N ILE A 83 0.47 -32.75 -4.99
CA ILE A 83 0.19 -32.04 -3.74
C ILE A 83 1.36 -32.23 -2.78
N SER A 84 2.20 -31.20 -2.66
CA SER A 84 3.39 -31.24 -1.80
C SER A 84 3.04 -31.17 -0.32
N ARG A 85 3.83 -31.92 0.48
CA ARG A 85 3.84 -31.85 1.95
C ARG A 85 5.10 -31.17 2.49
N ILE A 86 6.04 -30.82 1.61
CA ILE A 86 7.32 -30.22 1.98
C ILE A 86 7.17 -28.69 2.06
N GLN A 87 7.68 -28.10 3.12
CA GLN A 87 7.63 -26.66 3.33
C GLN A 87 8.34 -25.92 2.19
N GLY A 88 7.70 -24.85 1.68
CA GLY A 88 8.24 -24.01 0.61
C GLY A 88 8.23 -24.65 -0.78
N VAL A 89 7.73 -25.89 -0.92
CA VAL A 89 7.54 -26.57 -2.21
C VAL A 89 6.09 -26.47 -2.64
N PRO A 90 5.79 -25.97 -3.87
CA PRO A 90 4.41 -25.70 -4.29
C PRO A 90 3.61 -26.95 -4.64
N HIS A 91 2.29 -26.85 -4.53
CA HIS A 91 1.38 -27.74 -5.22
C HIS A 91 1.45 -27.48 -6.72
N LEU A 92 1.45 -28.55 -7.52
CA LEU A 92 1.45 -28.49 -8.98
C LEU A 92 0.11 -28.94 -9.59
N ALA A 93 -0.67 -29.73 -8.83
CA ALA A 93 -1.95 -30.28 -9.25
C ALA A 93 -2.94 -29.15 -9.61
N GLY A 94 -3.57 -29.23 -10.79
CA GLY A 94 -4.52 -28.28 -11.29
C GLY A 94 -3.94 -26.89 -11.64
N GLN A 95 -2.59 -26.77 -11.67
CA GLN A 95 -1.95 -25.52 -12.06
C GLN A 95 -2.02 -25.32 -13.58
N ARG A 96 -1.95 -24.09 -14.05
CA ARG A 96 -2.09 -23.69 -15.45
C ARG A 96 -0.96 -24.29 -16.30
N PRO A 97 -1.29 -24.99 -17.39
CA PRO A 97 -0.30 -25.81 -18.11
C PRO A 97 0.81 -24.99 -18.78
N ALA A 98 0.48 -23.89 -19.45
CA ALA A 98 1.51 -23.03 -20.04
C ALA A 98 2.37 -22.34 -18.98
N TYR A 99 1.80 -21.96 -17.84
CA TYR A 99 2.57 -21.42 -16.73
C TYR A 99 3.57 -22.46 -16.19
N LEU A 100 3.15 -23.70 -15.98
CA LEU A 100 4.06 -24.76 -15.53
C LEU A 100 5.21 -24.95 -16.52
N TYR A 101 4.92 -25.04 -17.82
CA TYR A 101 5.92 -25.15 -18.85
C TYR A 101 6.91 -23.99 -18.83
N LEU A 102 6.42 -22.75 -18.77
CA LEU A 102 7.27 -21.56 -18.74
C LEU A 102 8.18 -21.53 -17.50
N GLU A 103 7.69 -21.96 -16.35
CA GLU A 103 8.48 -22.03 -15.13
C GLU A 103 9.57 -23.11 -15.19
N LEU A 104 9.25 -24.28 -15.79
CA LEU A 104 10.27 -25.32 -16.02
C LEU A 104 11.36 -24.83 -16.97
N ARG A 105 10.99 -24.11 -18.03
CA ARG A 105 11.93 -23.46 -18.97
C ARG A 105 12.77 -22.37 -18.26
N ALA A 106 12.15 -21.58 -17.38
CA ALA A 106 12.87 -20.57 -16.62
C ALA A 106 13.94 -21.16 -15.70
N TYR A 107 13.66 -22.29 -15.06
CA TYR A 107 14.67 -23.01 -14.28
C TYR A 107 15.78 -23.61 -15.16
N GLN A 108 15.40 -24.14 -16.34
CA GLN A 108 16.35 -24.73 -17.27
C GLN A 108 17.32 -23.70 -17.87
N SER A 109 16.81 -22.51 -18.18
CA SER A 109 17.61 -21.40 -18.73
C SER A 109 18.37 -20.59 -17.67
N GLY A 110 18.13 -20.82 -16.37
CA GLY A 110 18.68 -20.01 -15.29
C GLY A 110 17.99 -18.66 -15.08
N ALA A 111 16.91 -18.36 -15.79
CA ALA A 111 16.11 -17.14 -15.56
C ALA A 111 15.39 -17.16 -14.21
N ARG A 112 15.13 -18.37 -13.69
CA ARG A 112 14.68 -18.62 -12.33
C ARG A 112 15.69 -19.52 -11.63
N THR A 113 16.12 -19.13 -10.42
CA THR A 113 17.17 -19.84 -9.67
C THR A 113 16.59 -20.62 -8.50
N ASP A 114 16.84 -21.91 -8.48
CA ASP A 114 16.66 -22.83 -7.36
C ASP A 114 17.47 -24.08 -7.74
N SER A 115 18.51 -24.39 -6.96
CA SER A 115 19.47 -25.44 -7.33
C SER A 115 18.81 -26.81 -7.52
N ALA A 116 17.86 -27.16 -6.66
CA ALA A 116 17.16 -28.44 -6.76
C ALA A 116 16.34 -28.53 -8.05
N MET A 117 15.53 -27.48 -8.34
CA MET A 117 14.71 -27.45 -9.54
C MET A 117 15.56 -27.37 -10.81
N SER A 118 16.60 -26.52 -10.84
CA SER A 118 17.48 -26.38 -12.02
C SER A 118 18.17 -27.71 -12.35
N ASN A 119 18.67 -28.43 -11.36
CA ASN A 119 19.30 -29.74 -11.56
C ASN A 119 18.29 -30.78 -12.05
N THR A 120 17.06 -30.75 -11.53
CA THR A 120 16.00 -31.71 -11.91
C THR A 120 15.53 -31.51 -13.34
N VAL A 121 15.39 -30.25 -13.80
CA VAL A 121 14.84 -29.96 -15.15
C VAL A 121 15.90 -29.95 -16.24
N LYS A 122 17.17 -29.75 -15.90
CA LYS A 122 18.28 -29.63 -16.88
C LYS A 122 18.37 -30.81 -17.86
N PRO A 123 18.19 -32.09 -17.47
CA PRO A 123 18.28 -33.22 -18.38
C PRO A 123 17.02 -33.43 -19.23
N LEU A 124 15.91 -32.73 -18.95
CA LEU A 124 14.66 -32.93 -19.66
C LEU A 124 14.66 -32.15 -20.99
N ASN A 125 14.19 -32.78 -22.06
CA ASN A 125 13.95 -32.10 -23.34
C ASN A 125 12.60 -31.38 -23.32
N ASP A 126 12.38 -30.52 -24.29
CA ASP A 126 11.20 -29.67 -24.38
C ASP A 126 9.88 -30.45 -24.41
N SER A 127 9.83 -31.58 -25.14
CA SER A 127 8.67 -32.46 -25.15
C SER A 127 8.35 -33.03 -23.76
N ALA A 128 9.36 -33.40 -22.99
CA ALA A 128 9.15 -33.89 -21.62
C ALA A 128 8.61 -32.77 -20.71
N LEU A 129 9.09 -31.53 -20.86
CA LEU A 129 8.59 -30.37 -20.10
C LEU A 129 7.11 -30.11 -20.41
N VAL A 130 6.72 -30.12 -21.69
CA VAL A 130 5.32 -29.97 -22.13
C VAL A 130 4.42 -31.05 -21.50
N LYS A 131 4.86 -32.33 -21.58
CA LYS A 131 4.10 -33.48 -21.07
C LYS A 131 3.95 -33.48 -19.57
N VAL A 132 5.00 -33.12 -18.82
CA VAL A 132 4.96 -32.98 -17.36
C VAL A 132 4.03 -31.83 -16.94
N ALA A 133 4.09 -30.70 -17.64
CA ALA A 133 3.20 -29.56 -17.38
C ALA A 133 1.72 -29.94 -17.62
N ALA A 134 1.43 -30.65 -18.70
CA ALA A 134 0.09 -31.14 -19.03
C ALA A 134 -0.41 -32.16 -17.97
N TYR A 135 0.45 -33.08 -17.53
CA TYR A 135 0.09 -34.06 -16.51
C TYR A 135 -0.31 -33.36 -15.19
N TYR A 136 0.53 -32.48 -14.65
CA TYR A 136 0.19 -31.79 -13.39
C TYR A 136 -1.04 -30.90 -13.53
N ALA A 137 -1.22 -30.26 -14.68
CA ALA A 137 -2.41 -29.45 -14.93
C ALA A 137 -3.70 -30.29 -14.98
N SER A 138 -3.63 -31.55 -15.40
CA SER A 138 -4.78 -32.46 -15.48
C SER A 138 -5.21 -33.04 -14.13
N LEU A 139 -4.39 -32.90 -13.10
CA LEU A 139 -4.71 -33.44 -11.78
C LEU A 139 -5.72 -32.56 -11.05
N GLU A 140 -6.54 -33.19 -10.19
CA GLU A 140 -7.40 -32.44 -9.27
C GLU A 140 -6.58 -31.52 -8.37
N PRO A 141 -6.91 -30.24 -8.29
CA PRO A 141 -6.17 -29.28 -7.46
C PRO A 141 -6.25 -29.65 -5.98
N ALA A 142 -5.30 -29.12 -5.21
CA ALA A 142 -5.32 -29.24 -3.76
C ALA A 142 -6.64 -28.69 -3.20
N GLN A 143 -7.11 -29.28 -2.12
CA GLN A 143 -8.20 -28.71 -1.36
C GLN A 143 -7.70 -27.45 -0.60
N PRO A 144 -8.55 -26.45 -0.40
CA PRO A 144 -8.23 -25.33 0.46
C PRO A 144 -7.67 -25.84 1.79
N THR A 145 -6.63 -25.20 2.28
CA THR A 145 -6.06 -25.57 3.57
C THR A 145 -7.19 -25.51 4.60
N ALA A 146 -7.64 -26.68 5.05
CA ALA A 146 -8.67 -26.76 6.08
C ALA A 146 -8.20 -25.90 7.25
N THR A 147 -9.06 -25.04 7.69
CA THR A 147 -8.86 -24.13 8.78
C THR A 147 -8.49 -24.87 10.05
N GLY A 148 -7.22 -25.15 10.26
CA GLY A 148 -6.68 -25.00 11.58
C GLY A 148 -7.07 -23.58 11.97
N LYS A 149 -7.45 -23.35 13.24
CA LYS A 149 -7.79 -22.00 13.72
C LYS A 149 -6.87 -20.99 13.03
N PRO A 150 -7.37 -20.08 12.19
CA PRO A 150 -6.49 -19.19 11.44
C PRO A 150 -5.53 -18.61 12.46
N ALA A 151 -4.23 -18.64 12.22
CA ALA A 151 -3.37 -17.69 12.92
C ALA A 151 -4.09 -16.36 12.78
N PRO A 152 -4.39 -15.66 13.89
CA PRO A 152 -5.19 -14.45 13.83
C PRO A 152 -4.57 -13.59 12.72
N ALA A 153 -5.40 -13.23 11.72
CA ALA A 153 -4.95 -12.40 10.63
C ALA A 153 -4.25 -11.21 11.28
N LYS A 154 -3.01 -10.95 10.90
CA LYS A 154 -2.32 -9.77 11.42
C LYS A 154 -3.24 -8.60 11.08
N LEU A 155 -3.64 -7.83 12.08
CA LEU A 155 -4.49 -6.66 11.89
C LEU A 155 -3.82 -5.79 10.84
N ASP A 156 -4.60 -5.19 9.95
CA ASP A 156 -4.06 -4.16 9.09
C ASP A 156 -3.46 -3.04 9.96
N PRO A 157 -2.47 -2.29 9.49
CA PRO A 157 -1.76 -1.30 10.31
C PRO A 157 -2.67 -0.27 10.97
N VAL A 158 -3.77 0.11 10.30
CA VAL A 158 -4.74 1.09 10.84
C VAL A 158 -5.54 0.47 11.99
N GLN A 159 -5.99 -0.76 11.84
CA GLN A 159 -6.71 -1.47 12.89
C GLN A 159 -5.78 -1.83 14.07
N ALA A 160 -4.53 -2.19 13.79
CA ALA A 160 -3.51 -2.40 14.82
C ALA A 160 -3.26 -1.10 15.59
N GLY A 161 -3.11 0.03 14.88
CA GLY A 161 -2.97 1.35 15.49
C GLY A 161 -4.16 1.73 16.35
N LYS A 162 -5.39 1.54 15.86
CA LYS A 162 -6.60 1.78 16.63
C LYS A 162 -6.61 0.99 17.94
N THR A 163 -6.22 -0.28 17.90
CA THR A 163 -6.16 -1.11 19.11
C THR A 163 -5.09 -0.62 20.07
N ALA A 164 -3.90 -0.27 19.55
CA ALA A 164 -2.79 0.22 20.37
C ALA A 164 -3.05 1.60 21.00
N THR A 165 -3.97 2.41 20.43
CA THR A 165 -4.30 3.76 20.96
C THR A 165 -5.32 3.75 22.10
N ALA A 166 -5.81 2.61 22.55
CA ALA A 166 -6.83 2.54 23.62
C ALA A 166 -6.43 3.28 24.90
N GLY A 167 -5.16 3.19 25.31
CA GLY A 167 -4.64 3.91 26.46
C GLY A 167 -4.38 5.41 26.22
N CYS A 168 -4.42 5.89 24.97
CA CYS A 168 -4.11 7.28 24.60
C CYS A 168 -5.37 8.16 24.59
N ALA A 169 -6.53 7.54 24.32
CA ALA A 169 -7.80 8.21 24.05
C ALA A 169 -8.28 9.06 25.24
N GLY A 170 -8.00 8.65 26.46
CA GLY A 170 -8.43 9.38 27.68
C GLY A 170 -7.91 10.82 27.74
N CYS A 171 -6.71 11.09 27.24
CA CYS A 171 -6.11 12.42 27.21
C CYS A 171 -6.18 13.06 25.83
N HIS A 172 -5.82 12.31 24.77
CA HIS A 172 -5.72 12.85 23.42
C HIS A 172 -7.05 12.79 22.62
N GLY A 173 -8.12 12.23 23.21
CA GLY A 173 -9.40 12.00 22.55
C GLY A 173 -9.41 10.75 21.67
N ASP A 174 -10.59 10.15 21.47
CA ASP A 174 -10.77 8.90 20.72
C ASP A 174 -10.26 8.97 19.27
N THR A 175 -10.40 10.14 18.66
CA THR A 175 -9.93 10.42 17.30
C THR A 175 -8.60 11.16 17.26
N GLY A 176 -7.99 11.44 18.41
CA GLY A 176 -6.77 12.24 18.49
C GLY A 176 -7.01 13.75 18.52
N ILE A 177 -8.25 14.21 18.76
CA ILE A 177 -8.57 15.62 19.01
C ILE A 177 -8.73 15.81 20.52
N SER A 178 -7.74 16.42 21.15
CA SER A 178 -7.76 16.65 22.60
C SER A 178 -8.79 17.69 22.99
N LYS A 179 -9.50 17.41 24.08
CA LYS A 179 -10.41 18.34 24.76
C LYS A 179 -9.80 18.88 26.07
N MET A 180 -8.59 18.46 26.40
CA MET A 180 -7.90 18.82 27.62
C MET A 180 -6.86 19.92 27.34
N PRO A 181 -6.99 21.11 27.94
CA PRO A 181 -5.98 22.15 27.83
C PRO A 181 -4.58 21.66 28.23
N GLY A 182 -3.57 22.01 27.46
CA GLY A 182 -2.19 21.56 27.67
C GLY A 182 -1.88 20.16 27.13
N THR A 183 -2.88 19.44 26.62
CA THR A 183 -2.70 18.13 25.98
C THR A 183 -2.81 18.28 24.47
N PRO A 184 -1.84 17.80 23.68
CA PRO A 184 -1.88 18.01 22.23
C PRO A 184 -2.92 17.14 21.53
N SER A 185 -3.53 17.71 20.48
CA SER A 185 -4.18 16.94 19.45
C SER A 185 -3.12 16.21 18.60
N LEU A 186 -3.42 14.98 18.17
CA LEU A 186 -2.51 14.11 17.40
C LEU A 186 -2.89 14.04 15.92
N VAL A 187 -4.07 14.56 15.56
CA VAL A 187 -4.57 14.65 14.18
C VAL A 187 -3.84 15.73 13.39
N GLY A 188 -3.77 15.57 12.07
CA GLY A 188 -3.10 16.55 11.21
C GLY A 188 -1.57 16.57 11.32
N LEU A 189 -0.99 15.63 12.07
CA LEU A 189 0.44 15.46 12.24
C LEU A 189 0.94 14.30 11.36
N ASP A 190 2.12 14.49 10.74
CA ASP A 190 2.74 13.45 9.92
C ASP A 190 3.17 12.24 10.77
N PRO A 191 3.01 11.01 10.29
CA PRO A 191 3.44 9.80 11.01
C PRO A 191 4.90 9.82 11.42
N LYS A 192 5.81 10.33 10.60
CA LYS A 192 7.24 10.40 10.94
C LYS A 192 7.49 11.30 12.14
N TYR A 193 6.79 12.45 12.20
CA TYR A 193 6.87 13.31 13.36
C TYR A 193 6.28 12.64 14.61
N LEU A 194 5.13 11.98 14.50
CA LEU A 194 4.49 11.28 15.63
C LEU A 194 5.39 10.18 16.18
N VAL A 195 5.99 9.35 15.32
CA VAL A 195 6.95 8.30 15.72
C VAL A 195 8.16 8.91 16.43
N ALA A 196 8.76 9.97 15.87
CA ALA A 196 9.89 10.66 16.47
C ALA A 196 9.53 11.24 17.86
N ALA A 197 8.33 11.82 17.99
CA ALA A 197 7.83 12.36 19.24
C ALA A 197 7.63 11.28 20.32
N MET A 198 7.02 10.15 19.96
CA MET A 198 6.84 9.01 20.87
C MET A 198 8.19 8.44 21.34
N LYS A 199 9.14 8.26 20.42
CA LYS A 199 10.51 7.83 20.75
C LYS A 199 11.22 8.81 21.65
N ALA A 200 11.07 10.12 21.43
CA ALA A 200 11.68 11.16 22.26
C ALA A 200 11.17 11.13 23.71
N TYR A 201 9.90 10.82 23.94
CA TYR A 201 9.37 10.58 25.28
C TYR A 201 9.93 9.28 25.88
N LYS A 202 9.95 8.19 25.11
CA LYS A 202 10.48 6.89 25.57
C LYS A 202 11.94 6.99 26.03
N THR A 203 12.76 7.71 25.27
CA THR A 203 14.19 7.89 25.57
C THR A 203 14.47 8.99 26.61
N GLY A 204 13.47 9.80 26.99
CA GLY A 204 13.63 10.94 27.89
C GLY A 204 14.21 12.20 27.24
N GLN A 205 14.35 12.25 25.92
CA GLN A 205 14.70 13.46 25.16
C GLN A 205 13.63 14.55 25.29
N ARG A 206 12.37 14.15 25.47
CA ARG A 206 11.26 14.99 25.94
C ARG A 206 10.90 14.59 27.35
N LYS A 207 11.03 15.53 28.28
CA LYS A 207 10.77 15.29 29.72
C LYS A 207 9.29 15.52 30.02
N ASN A 208 8.56 14.44 30.16
CA ASN A 208 7.19 14.40 30.66
C ASN A 208 6.97 12.99 31.24
N ASP A 209 6.86 12.88 32.57
CA ASP A 209 6.84 11.59 33.25
C ASP A 209 5.65 10.70 32.86
N MET A 210 4.48 11.31 32.64
CA MET A 210 3.30 10.57 32.19
C MET A 210 3.54 9.99 30.79
N MET A 211 3.96 10.81 29.83
CA MET A 211 4.22 10.35 28.47
C MET A 211 5.39 9.36 28.42
N LYS A 212 6.42 9.55 29.23
CA LYS A 212 7.52 8.59 29.35
C LYS A 212 7.04 7.23 29.83
N SER A 213 6.22 7.20 30.89
CA SER A 213 5.61 5.97 31.41
C SER A 213 4.71 5.29 30.37
N MET A 214 3.85 6.06 29.68
CA MET A 214 2.99 5.53 28.63
C MET A 214 3.81 4.92 27.47
N MET A 215 4.85 5.62 27.01
CA MET A 215 5.67 5.15 25.88
C MET A 215 6.57 3.97 26.28
N ALA A 216 6.94 3.82 27.53
CA ALA A 216 7.66 2.64 28.00
C ALA A 216 6.85 1.35 27.86
N ALA A 217 5.52 1.44 28.00
CA ALA A 217 4.60 0.32 27.87
C ALA A 217 4.26 -0.04 26.40
N VAL A 218 4.54 0.86 25.45
CA VAL A 218 4.25 0.65 24.01
C VAL A 218 5.43 -0.06 23.34
N ALA A 219 5.15 -1.15 22.61
CA ALA A 219 6.16 -1.82 21.80
C ALA A 219 6.60 -0.93 20.62
N ASP A 220 7.88 -0.95 20.27
CA ASP A 220 8.42 -0.12 19.20
C ASP A 220 7.75 -0.40 17.85
N ALA A 221 7.33 -1.64 17.62
CA ALA A 221 6.60 -2.06 16.42
C ALA A 221 5.20 -1.40 16.29
N ASP A 222 4.63 -0.90 17.40
CA ASP A 222 3.31 -0.27 17.39
C ASP A 222 3.38 1.23 17.12
N PHE A 223 4.55 1.86 17.20
CA PHE A 223 4.68 3.31 16.97
C PHE A 223 4.23 3.72 15.58
N ASP A 224 4.62 2.97 14.55
CA ASP A 224 4.23 3.26 13.17
C ASP A 224 2.70 3.08 12.98
N ASN A 225 2.12 2.05 13.60
CA ASN A 225 0.68 1.79 13.54
C ASN A 225 -0.13 2.89 14.25
N ILE A 226 0.29 3.31 15.44
CA ILE A 226 -0.33 4.40 16.21
C ILE A 226 -0.26 5.71 15.41
N ALA A 227 0.92 6.04 14.89
CA ALA A 227 1.13 7.25 14.12
C ALA A 227 0.26 7.27 12.86
N LEU A 228 0.19 6.16 12.15
CA LEU A 228 -0.65 6.00 10.96
C LEU A 228 -2.14 6.17 11.30
N TYR A 229 -2.60 5.55 12.38
CA TYR A 229 -4.00 5.69 12.82
C TYR A 229 -4.39 7.15 13.02
N TYR A 230 -3.61 7.93 13.79
CA TYR A 230 -3.92 9.34 14.05
C TYR A 230 -3.76 10.22 12.81
N ALA A 231 -2.77 9.97 11.96
CA ALA A 231 -2.56 10.72 10.73
C ALA A 231 -3.72 10.58 9.72
N LEU A 232 -4.43 9.46 9.76
CA LEU A 232 -5.59 9.19 8.90
C LEU A 232 -6.91 9.72 9.46
N GLN A 233 -6.95 10.20 10.73
CA GLN A 233 -8.16 10.79 11.29
C GLN A 233 -8.41 12.17 10.68
N LYS A 234 -9.68 12.58 10.61
CA LYS A 234 -10.07 13.90 10.14
C LYS A 234 -9.58 14.95 11.13
N PRO A 235 -8.71 15.89 10.75
CA PRO A 235 -8.26 16.93 11.65
C PRO A 235 -9.37 17.93 11.94
N ALA A 236 -9.36 18.47 13.16
CA ALA A 236 -10.18 19.60 13.57
C ALA A 236 -9.41 20.39 14.64
N ARG A 237 -9.79 21.65 14.82
CA ARG A 237 -9.21 22.49 15.86
C ARG A 237 -9.50 21.92 17.25
N ALA A 238 -8.51 22.00 18.15
CA ALA A 238 -8.73 21.70 19.55
C ALA A 238 -9.83 22.62 20.11
N PRO A 239 -10.88 22.07 20.76
CA PRO A 239 -11.98 22.88 21.30
C PRO A 239 -11.61 23.52 22.65
N THR A 240 -10.35 23.86 22.86
CA THR A 240 -9.80 24.40 24.10
C THR A 240 -9.61 25.90 23.98
N PRO A 241 -9.66 26.67 25.11
CA PRO A 241 -9.47 28.11 25.06
C PRO A 241 -8.09 28.50 24.55
N ALA A 242 -8.02 29.49 23.69
CA ALA A 242 -6.79 30.09 23.16
C ALA A 242 -6.70 31.54 23.65
N ALA A 243 -6.00 31.75 24.78
CA ALA A 243 -5.73 33.09 25.33
C ALA A 243 -4.50 33.69 24.64
N GLY A 244 -4.56 34.95 24.21
CA GLY A 244 -3.47 35.71 23.58
C GLY A 244 -3.97 36.60 22.45
N ASP A 245 -3.13 37.54 22.03
CA ASP A 245 -3.40 38.43 20.89
C ASP A 245 -3.04 37.71 19.58
N GLN A 246 -4.07 37.35 18.81
CA GLN A 246 -3.90 36.66 17.53
C GLN A 246 -3.24 37.53 16.46
N ALA A 247 -3.44 38.87 16.49
CA ALA A 247 -2.83 39.77 15.51
C ALA A 247 -1.33 39.90 15.77
N ALA A 248 -0.93 40.07 17.03
CA ALA A 248 0.47 40.02 17.43
C ALA A 248 1.11 38.68 17.14
N GLY A 249 0.39 37.56 17.42
CA GLY A 249 0.81 36.19 17.08
C GLY A 249 1.04 35.99 15.59
N LYS A 250 0.15 36.50 14.75
CA LYS A 250 0.30 36.45 13.28
C LYS A 250 1.55 37.19 12.80
N ALA A 251 1.81 38.39 13.36
CA ALA A 251 3.00 39.14 13.00
C ALA A 251 4.30 38.38 13.38
N ALA A 252 4.32 37.78 14.56
CA ALA A 252 5.46 36.98 15.03
C ALA A 252 5.65 35.65 14.28
N ALA A 253 4.57 35.07 13.76
CA ALA A 253 4.57 33.78 13.08
C ALA A 253 5.34 33.76 11.74
N ALA A 254 5.66 34.93 11.16
CA ALA A 254 6.43 35.02 9.91
C ALA A 254 7.79 34.27 10.01
N ALA A 255 8.45 34.33 11.18
CA ALA A 255 9.70 33.62 11.41
C ALA A 255 9.55 32.08 11.49
N CYS A 256 8.35 31.57 11.73
CA CYS A 256 8.06 30.16 11.90
C CYS A 256 7.61 29.50 10.59
N ALA A 257 7.13 30.31 9.63
CA ALA A 257 6.48 29.88 8.39
C ALA A 257 7.38 29.02 7.49
N GLY A 258 8.68 29.31 7.45
CA GLY A 258 9.64 28.58 6.62
C GLY A 258 9.70 27.06 6.92
N CYS A 259 9.46 26.66 8.17
CA CYS A 259 9.49 25.27 8.61
C CYS A 259 8.08 24.70 8.83
N HIS A 260 7.19 25.49 9.45
CA HIS A 260 5.86 25.03 9.83
C HIS A 260 4.76 25.38 8.81
N GLY A 261 5.12 26.06 7.71
CA GLY A 261 4.21 26.52 6.67
C GLY A 261 3.48 27.81 7.03
N ASP A 262 3.14 28.64 6.03
CA ASP A 262 2.49 29.95 6.20
C ASP A 262 1.16 29.90 6.95
N LYS A 263 0.46 28.79 6.80
CA LYS A 263 -0.81 28.50 7.50
C LYS A 263 -0.65 27.57 8.68
N GLY A 264 0.57 27.38 9.17
CA GLY A 264 0.85 26.39 10.23
C GLY A 264 0.66 24.95 9.79
N VAL A 265 0.72 24.66 8.48
CA VAL A 265 0.62 23.31 7.90
C VAL A 265 1.95 22.99 7.23
N SER A 266 2.73 22.14 7.85
CA SER A 266 4.05 21.76 7.35
C SER A 266 3.95 20.81 6.15
N SER A 267 4.80 21.04 5.15
CA SER A 267 5.03 20.10 4.05
C SER A 267 6.18 19.12 4.32
N ASN A 268 6.95 19.37 5.41
CA ASN A 268 8.04 18.48 5.82
C ASN A 268 7.52 17.45 6.83
N PRO A 269 7.64 16.14 6.54
CA PRO A 269 7.09 15.08 7.38
C PRO A 269 7.74 14.95 8.77
N THR A 270 8.91 15.56 8.98
CA THR A 270 9.59 15.56 10.29
C THR A 270 9.27 16.79 11.15
N MET A 271 8.63 17.81 10.55
CA MET A 271 8.24 19.05 11.22
C MET A 271 6.74 19.05 11.49
N PRO A 272 6.27 19.37 12.71
CA PRO A 272 4.85 19.34 13.03
C PRO A 272 4.08 20.47 12.35
N SER A 273 2.87 20.17 11.89
CA SER A 273 1.85 21.18 11.68
C SER A 273 1.41 21.77 13.02
N LEU A 274 1.17 23.06 13.06
CA LEU A 274 0.77 23.81 14.27
C LEU A 274 -0.69 24.25 14.24
N ALA A 275 -1.30 24.31 13.04
CA ALA A 275 -2.67 24.75 12.86
C ALA A 275 -3.67 23.91 13.65
N GLY A 276 -4.58 24.57 14.37
CA GLY A 276 -5.65 23.94 15.13
C GLY A 276 -5.19 23.22 16.40
N GLN A 277 -3.92 23.33 16.78
CA GLN A 277 -3.36 22.67 17.97
C GLN A 277 -3.80 23.39 19.24
N ASP A 278 -3.83 22.69 20.36
CA ASP A 278 -4.10 23.27 21.68
C ASP A 278 -3.13 24.42 22.03
N ALA A 279 -3.68 25.59 22.37
CA ALA A 279 -2.86 26.79 22.59
C ALA A 279 -1.95 26.65 23.83
N GLN A 280 -2.43 26.04 24.90
CA GLN A 280 -1.61 25.87 26.12
C GLN A 280 -0.47 24.88 25.86
N TYR A 281 -0.74 23.82 25.09
CA TYR A 281 0.32 22.89 24.65
C TYR A 281 1.36 23.59 23.78
N LEU A 282 0.94 24.44 22.82
CA LEU A 282 1.89 25.17 21.97
C LEU A 282 2.80 26.08 22.79
N ALA A 283 2.22 26.86 23.73
CA ALA A 283 3.01 27.70 24.63
C ALA A 283 3.96 26.88 25.50
N ALA A 284 3.46 25.80 26.11
CA ALA A 284 4.28 24.90 26.93
C ALA A 284 5.39 24.22 26.11
N ALA A 285 5.14 23.89 24.85
CA ALA A 285 6.17 23.33 23.97
C ALA A 285 7.30 24.32 23.68
N LEU A 286 6.99 25.59 23.43
CA LEU A 286 8.00 26.65 23.28
C LEU A 286 8.83 26.83 24.57
N HIS A 287 8.17 26.82 25.72
CA HIS A 287 8.87 26.81 27.01
C HIS A 287 9.79 25.62 27.17
N GLY A 288 9.31 24.42 26.85
CA GLY A 288 10.10 23.21 26.98
C GLY A 288 11.33 23.18 26.05
N TYR A 289 11.30 23.82 24.91
CA TYR A 289 12.50 24.02 24.09
C TYR A 289 13.46 25.03 24.70
N LYS A 290 12.95 26.10 25.33
CA LYS A 290 13.75 27.13 25.93
C LYS A 290 14.45 26.66 27.21
N ASP A 291 13.80 25.85 28.05
CA ASP A 291 14.35 25.33 29.30
C ASP A 291 15.08 23.98 29.15
N GLY A 292 15.11 23.41 27.95
CA GLY A 292 15.77 22.15 27.64
C GLY A 292 15.03 20.91 28.17
N SER A 293 13.77 21.02 28.60
CA SER A 293 12.92 19.88 28.92
C SER A 293 12.44 19.17 27.67
N ARG A 294 12.54 19.82 26.51
CA ARG A 294 12.24 19.27 25.17
C ARG A 294 13.44 19.46 24.25
N GLY A 295 14.14 18.36 23.96
CA GLY A 295 15.38 18.39 23.19
C GLY A 295 15.10 18.49 21.68
N ASP A 296 15.49 19.62 21.09
CA ASP A 296 15.60 19.84 19.63
C ASP A 296 16.45 21.10 19.43
N GLU A 297 17.61 20.95 18.82
CA GLU A 297 18.60 22.04 18.72
C GLU A 297 18.04 23.25 17.95
N THR A 298 17.36 23.01 16.83
CA THR A 298 16.77 24.07 16.01
C THR A 298 15.70 24.84 16.78
N MET A 299 14.73 24.11 17.39
CA MET A 299 13.66 24.74 18.13
C MET A 299 14.14 25.40 19.43
N SER A 300 15.17 24.88 20.07
CA SER A 300 15.78 25.53 21.24
C SER A 300 16.40 26.89 20.87
N GLY A 301 17.10 26.97 19.73
CA GLY A 301 17.62 28.24 19.20
C GLY A 301 16.52 29.25 18.91
N VAL A 302 15.43 28.82 18.28
CA VAL A 302 14.27 29.68 17.98
C VAL A 302 13.58 30.13 19.30
N ALA A 303 13.30 29.23 20.21
CA ALA A 303 12.57 29.49 21.43
C ALA A 303 13.33 30.40 22.42
N ALA A 304 14.67 30.42 22.37
CA ALA A 304 15.50 31.26 23.23
C ALA A 304 15.11 32.75 23.20
N SER A 305 14.72 33.27 22.04
CA SER A 305 14.34 34.66 21.81
C SER A 305 12.85 34.97 22.09
N ILE A 306 12.02 33.95 22.36
CA ILE A 306 10.58 34.09 22.56
C ILE A 306 10.28 34.29 24.03
N ASP A 307 9.64 35.42 24.37
CA ASP A 307 9.15 35.69 25.73
C ASP A 307 7.76 35.06 25.96
N GLU A 308 7.30 35.09 27.23
CA GLU A 308 6.00 34.52 27.62
C GLU A 308 4.79 35.12 26.88
N PRO A 309 4.67 36.48 26.73
CA PRO A 309 3.59 37.08 25.93
C PRO A 309 3.62 36.65 24.49
N ALA A 310 4.79 36.64 23.85
CA ALA A 310 4.95 36.23 22.46
C ALA A 310 4.59 34.75 22.27
N ALA A 311 4.98 33.87 23.19
CA ALA A 311 4.62 32.45 23.15
C ALA A 311 3.10 32.27 23.22
N LYS A 312 2.39 33.00 24.08
CA LYS A 312 0.92 32.97 24.18
C LYS A 312 0.25 33.50 22.91
N ASN A 313 0.75 34.58 22.36
CA ASN A 313 0.22 35.17 21.13
C ASN A 313 0.40 34.25 19.93
N LEU A 314 1.57 33.66 19.75
CA LEU A 314 1.85 32.65 18.73
C LEU A 314 0.93 31.42 18.88
N ALA A 315 0.77 30.95 20.10
CA ALA A 315 -0.10 29.82 20.40
C ALA A 315 -1.56 30.11 20.07
N ALA A 316 -2.07 31.30 20.43
CA ALA A 316 -3.41 31.74 20.11
C ALA A 316 -3.63 31.87 18.58
N PHE A 317 -2.65 32.38 17.84
CA PHE A 317 -2.72 32.47 16.39
C PHE A 317 -2.83 31.07 15.75
N TYR A 318 -1.90 30.14 16.06
CA TYR A 318 -1.89 28.81 15.45
C TYR A 318 -3.09 27.96 15.86
N ALA A 319 -3.57 28.06 17.09
CA ALA A 319 -4.74 27.34 17.57
C ALA A 319 -6.02 27.70 16.80
N ASN A 320 -6.10 28.92 16.28
CA ASN A 320 -7.27 29.39 15.51
C ASN A 320 -7.16 29.14 14.01
N LEU A 321 -6.04 28.63 13.52
CA LEU A 321 -5.91 28.23 12.11
C LEU A 321 -6.61 26.88 11.86
N GLU A 322 -7.11 26.71 10.64
CA GLU A 322 -7.77 25.46 10.23
C GLU A 322 -6.73 24.39 9.90
N PRO A 323 -6.71 23.28 10.64
CA PRO A 323 -5.77 22.19 10.40
C PRO A 323 -6.13 21.46 9.10
N GLN A 324 -5.13 20.92 8.42
CA GLN A 324 -5.30 20.18 7.19
C GLN A 324 -4.95 18.70 7.40
N PRO A 325 -5.59 17.78 6.65
CA PRO A 325 -5.20 16.37 6.67
C PRO A 325 -3.76 16.20 6.13
N THR A 326 -3.09 15.21 6.65
CA THR A 326 -1.77 14.80 6.14
C THR A 326 -1.92 14.17 4.74
N ASN A 327 -0.85 14.22 3.95
CA ASN A 327 -0.83 13.56 2.63
C ASN A 327 -0.51 12.05 2.73
N VAL A 328 -1.00 11.40 3.79
CA VAL A 328 -0.78 9.98 4.04
C VAL A 328 -1.90 9.16 3.39
N ARG A 329 -1.53 8.17 2.62
CA ARG A 329 -2.49 7.25 2.01
C ARG A 329 -2.82 6.11 2.97
N LYS A 330 -4.09 5.80 3.11
CA LYS A 330 -4.53 4.60 3.82
C LYS A 330 -3.94 3.37 3.13
N PRO A 331 -3.27 2.47 3.87
CA PRO A 331 -2.87 1.17 3.35
C PRO A 331 -4.09 0.39 2.83
N LEU A 332 -3.86 -0.43 1.83
CA LEU A 332 -4.91 -1.29 1.30
C LEU A 332 -5.19 -2.45 2.27
N THR A 333 -6.44 -2.79 2.40
CA THR A 333 -6.86 -4.00 3.09
C THR A 333 -6.50 -5.25 2.26
N THR A 334 -6.50 -6.42 2.89
CA THR A 334 -6.27 -7.70 2.19
C THR A 334 -7.25 -7.90 1.03
N ALA A 335 -8.51 -7.50 1.20
CA ALA A 335 -9.52 -7.61 0.14
C ALA A 335 -9.23 -6.67 -1.04
N GLU A 336 -8.81 -5.42 -0.77
CA GLU A 336 -8.43 -4.47 -1.81
C GLU A 336 -7.16 -4.91 -2.55
N TRP A 337 -6.20 -5.51 -1.85
CA TRP A 337 -5.03 -6.13 -2.46
C TRP A 337 -5.42 -7.34 -3.32
N ALA A 338 -6.27 -8.24 -2.80
CA ALA A 338 -6.75 -9.40 -3.55
C ALA A 338 -7.44 -8.99 -4.85
N GLN A 339 -8.32 -7.97 -4.82
CA GLN A 339 -8.94 -7.43 -6.03
C GLN A 339 -7.93 -6.95 -7.09
N ARG A 340 -6.78 -6.42 -6.67
CA ARG A 340 -5.71 -6.03 -7.60
C ARG A 340 -5.03 -7.25 -8.20
N CYS A 341 -4.74 -8.26 -7.39
CA CYS A 341 -4.11 -9.50 -7.81
C CYS A 341 -5.02 -10.31 -8.76
N ASP A 342 -6.31 -10.34 -8.47
CA ASP A 342 -7.32 -11.07 -9.22
C ASP A 342 -7.47 -10.58 -10.68
N ARG A 343 -7.07 -9.34 -10.98
CA ARG A 343 -7.08 -8.83 -12.37
C ARG A 343 -6.26 -9.69 -13.33
N CYS A 344 -5.19 -10.30 -12.83
CA CYS A 344 -4.33 -11.19 -13.62
C CYS A 344 -4.50 -12.64 -13.20
N HIS A 345 -4.64 -12.90 -11.90
CA HIS A 345 -4.71 -14.26 -11.36
C HIS A 345 -6.13 -14.83 -11.29
N GLY A 346 -7.14 -14.08 -11.79
CA GLY A 346 -8.54 -14.49 -11.80
C GLY A 346 -9.21 -14.39 -10.42
N VAL A 347 -10.53 -14.35 -10.44
CA VAL A 347 -11.35 -14.23 -9.20
C VAL A 347 -10.97 -15.33 -8.22
N ASP A 348 -10.70 -14.92 -6.97
CA ASP A 348 -10.23 -15.80 -5.90
C ASP A 348 -8.94 -16.56 -6.26
N GLY A 349 -8.10 -15.98 -7.12
CA GLY A 349 -6.85 -16.61 -7.55
C GLY A 349 -7.04 -17.76 -8.54
N ASN A 350 -8.17 -17.84 -9.23
CA ASN A 350 -8.45 -18.87 -10.23
C ASN A 350 -8.23 -18.33 -11.64
N SER A 351 -6.97 -18.16 -12.05
CA SER A 351 -6.62 -17.67 -13.37
C SER A 351 -7.30 -18.46 -14.50
N THR A 352 -7.80 -17.74 -15.51
CA THR A 352 -8.30 -18.31 -16.76
C THR A 352 -7.26 -18.20 -17.89
N ASP A 353 -6.20 -17.43 -17.70
CA ASP A 353 -5.08 -17.37 -18.64
C ASP A 353 -4.13 -18.56 -18.37
N PRO A 354 -3.84 -19.38 -19.40
CA PRO A 354 -2.97 -20.55 -19.22
C PRO A 354 -1.51 -20.20 -18.85
N ARG A 355 -1.08 -18.95 -19.05
CA ARG A 355 0.28 -18.46 -18.73
C ARG A 355 0.39 -17.84 -17.33
N LEU A 356 -0.74 -17.51 -16.70
CA LEU A 356 -0.76 -16.87 -15.38
C LEU A 356 -1.15 -17.90 -14.31
N PRO A 357 -0.40 -18.01 -13.21
CA PRO A 357 -0.65 -19.06 -12.22
C PRO A 357 -1.98 -18.88 -11.49
N ALA A 358 -2.62 -20.01 -11.20
CA ALA A 358 -3.63 -20.06 -10.17
C ALA A 358 -2.98 -19.94 -8.78
N LEU A 359 -3.57 -19.13 -7.92
CA LEU A 359 -3.13 -18.91 -6.54
C LEU A 359 -4.01 -19.66 -5.53
N ALA A 360 -5.25 -19.99 -5.92
CA ALA A 360 -6.23 -20.68 -5.10
C ALA A 360 -5.69 -22.02 -4.61
N ALA A 361 -5.92 -22.32 -3.33
CA ALA A 361 -5.48 -23.51 -2.63
C ALA A 361 -3.96 -23.80 -2.70
N GLN A 362 -3.16 -22.79 -3.06
CA GLN A 362 -1.70 -22.92 -3.00
C GLN A 362 -1.22 -22.76 -1.55
N ARG A 363 -0.10 -23.38 -1.20
CA ARG A 363 0.50 -23.35 0.13
C ARG A 363 0.83 -21.92 0.57
N THR A 364 0.44 -21.57 1.78
CA THR A 364 0.72 -20.24 2.38
C THR A 364 2.22 -19.93 2.40
N ASP A 365 3.04 -20.86 2.89
CA ASP A 365 4.49 -20.71 3.01
C ASP A 365 5.19 -20.54 1.65
N TYR A 366 4.69 -21.21 0.61
CA TYR A 366 5.20 -21.03 -0.74
C TYR A 366 4.81 -19.66 -1.31
N LEU A 367 3.56 -19.22 -1.14
CA LEU A 367 3.11 -17.90 -1.59
C LEU A 367 3.90 -16.78 -0.92
N GLN A 368 4.15 -16.89 0.40
CA GLN A 368 5.00 -15.96 1.15
C GLN A 368 6.42 -15.89 0.56
N LYS A 369 7.07 -17.05 0.40
CA LYS A 369 8.40 -17.17 -0.21
C LYS A 369 8.46 -16.48 -1.58
N VAL A 370 7.45 -16.70 -2.42
CA VAL A 370 7.43 -16.18 -3.79
C VAL A 370 7.20 -14.66 -3.82
N LEU A 371 6.27 -14.14 -3.02
CA LEU A 371 6.04 -12.69 -2.95
C LEU A 371 7.27 -11.95 -2.41
N GLN A 372 7.92 -12.51 -1.38
CA GLN A 372 9.19 -11.97 -0.87
C GLN A 372 10.30 -11.99 -1.93
N ALA A 373 10.42 -13.08 -2.69
CA ALA A 373 11.41 -13.21 -3.75
C ALA A 373 11.20 -12.18 -4.89
N TYR A 374 9.96 -11.91 -5.27
CA TYR A 374 9.66 -10.83 -6.23
C TYR A 374 9.99 -9.44 -5.66
N ARG A 375 9.61 -9.17 -4.40
CA ARG A 375 9.89 -7.89 -3.73
C ARG A 375 11.39 -7.61 -3.60
N LYS A 376 12.20 -8.66 -3.35
CA LYS A 376 13.67 -8.58 -3.26
C LYS A 376 14.36 -8.62 -4.62
N GLY A 377 13.64 -8.83 -5.73
CA GLY A 377 14.22 -9.00 -7.06
C GLY A 377 14.96 -10.31 -7.29
N GLU A 378 14.83 -11.27 -6.37
CA GLU A 378 15.43 -12.62 -6.48
C GLU A 378 14.72 -13.46 -7.54
N ARG A 379 13.41 -13.23 -7.74
CA ARG A 379 12.62 -13.81 -8.84
C ARG A 379 12.28 -12.73 -9.85
N LYS A 380 12.56 -12.98 -11.13
CA LYS A 380 12.40 -12.00 -12.21
C LYS A 380 11.00 -12.03 -12.80
N SER A 381 10.28 -10.94 -12.67
CA SER A 381 9.04 -10.59 -13.37
C SER A 381 8.77 -9.12 -13.11
N PRO A 382 8.89 -8.24 -14.12
CA PRO A 382 8.65 -6.80 -13.93
C PRO A 382 7.26 -6.50 -13.35
N GLN A 383 6.25 -7.23 -13.78
CA GLN A 383 4.86 -7.05 -13.30
C GLN A 383 4.74 -7.45 -11.83
N MET A 384 5.27 -8.62 -11.46
CA MET A 384 5.18 -9.09 -10.08
C MET A 384 6.10 -8.30 -9.13
N ALA A 385 7.25 -7.82 -9.60
CA ALA A 385 8.11 -6.93 -8.84
C ALA A 385 7.37 -5.62 -8.49
N ALA A 386 6.79 -4.96 -9.49
CA ALA A 386 6.00 -3.73 -9.28
C ALA A 386 4.78 -3.95 -8.36
N MET A 387 4.12 -5.11 -8.45
CA MET A 387 2.98 -5.45 -7.59
C MET A 387 3.39 -5.74 -6.14
N SER A 388 4.56 -6.35 -5.94
CA SER A 388 5.03 -6.76 -4.61
C SER A 388 5.86 -5.70 -3.89
N GLU A 389 6.37 -4.69 -4.59
CA GLU A 389 7.14 -3.59 -3.99
C GLU A 389 6.38 -2.86 -2.86
N GLY A 390 5.09 -2.62 -3.07
CA GLY A 390 4.23 -1.92 -2.10
C GLY A 390 3.68 -2.79 -0.97
N LEU A 391 3.96 -4.10 -0.96
CA LEU A 391 3.46 -5.02 0.07
C LEU A 391 4.31 -4.95 1.34
N THR A 392 3.66 -4.81 2.48
CA THR A 392 4.28 -5.06 3.79
C THR A 392 4.40 -6.56 4.07
N GLU A 393 5.16 -6.95 5.09
CA GLU A 393 5.19 -8.36 5.54
C GLU A 393 3.79 -8.84 5.96
N ALA A 394 3.01 -7.97 6.61
CA ALA A 394 1.64 -8.30 7.00
C ALA A 394 0.73 -8.52 5.77
N ASP A 395 0.90 -7.72 4.71
CA ASP A 395 0.15 -7.91 3.47
C ASP A 395 0.50 -9.24 2.81
N ILE A 396 1.79 -9.60 2.76
CA ILE A 396 2.26 -10.87 2.23
C ILE A 396 1.67 -12.05 3.00
N ASP A 397 1.71 -12.00 4.34
CA ASP A 397 1.14 -13.03 5.20
C ASP A 397 -0.38 -13.18 4.97
N ASN A 398 -1.09 -12.07 4.98
CA ASN A 398 -2.55 -12.05 4.85
C ASN A 398 -3.02 -12.49 3.45
N LEU A 399 -2.36 -12.02 2.37
CA LEU A 399 -2.66 -12.43 1.00
C LEU A 399 -2.37 -13.90 0.76
N SER A 400 -1.23 -14.40 1.27
CA SER A 400 -0.87 -15.81 1.16
C SER A 400 -1.89 -16.70 1.87
N ALA A 401 -2.32 -16.31 3.06
CA ALA A 401 -3.37 -17.00 3.80
C ALA A 401 -4.75 -16.88 3.12
N TYR A 402 -5.04 -15.74 2.49
CA TYR A 402 -6.27 -15.54 1.74
C TYR A 402 -6.37 -16.54 0.58
N TYR A 403 -5.38 -16.59 -0.31
CA TYR A 403 -5.40 -17.48 -1.48
C TYR A 403 -5.30 -18.96 -1.13
N ALA A 404 -4.58 -19.33 -0.09
CA ALA A 404 -4.50 -20.71 0.38
C ALA A 404 -5.88 -21.28 0.81
N ARG A 405 -6.81 -20.42 1.21
CA ARG A 405 -8.17 -20.80 1.62
C ARG A 405 -9.20 -20.76 0.47
N GLN A 406 -8.83 -20.24 -0.69
CA GLN A 406 -9.75 -20.21 -1.83
C GLN A 406 -9.87 -21.60 -2.46
N LYS A 407 -11.07 -21.93 -2.93
CA LYS A 407 -11.32 -23.18 -3.67
C LYS A 407 -10.68 -23.08 -5.06
N ALA A 408 -9.75 -23.95 -5.35
CA ALA A 408 -9.14 -24.04 -6.66
C ALA A 408 -10.09 -24.69 -7.68
N ARG A 409 -10.00 -24.25 -8.94
CA ARG A 409 -10.75 -24.80 -10.07
C ARG A 409 -9.82 -25.67 -10.90
N ALA A 410 -10.27 -26.88 -11.22
CA ALA A 410 -9.56 -27.81 -12.09
C ALA A 410 -9.43 -27.22 -13.52
N VAL A 411 -8.37 -27.62 -14.20
CA VAL A 411 -8.19 -27.38 -15.64
C VAL A 411 -8.93 -28.47 -16.41
N VAL A 412 -9.80 -28.07 -17.32
CA VAL A 412 -10.51 -28.99 -18.21
C VAL A 412 -9.85 -28.97 -19.58
N PHE A 413 -9.29 -30.08 -20.02
CA PHE A 413 -8.79 -30.26 -21.37
C PHE A 413 -9.97 -30.66 -22.28
N ILE A 414 -10.28 -29.83 -23.25
CA ILE A 414 -11.30 -30.12 -24.25
C ILE A 414 -10.60 -30.79 -25.41
N ALA A 415 -10.87 -32.07 -25.65
CA ALA A 415 -10.45 -32.75 -26.86
C ALA A 415 -11.21 -32.13 -28.07
N VAL A 416 -10.49 -31.46 -28.94
CA VAL A 416 -11.07 -31.03 -30.23
C VAL A 416 -11.09 -32.28 -31.13
N PRO A 417 -12.25 -32.69 -31.65
CA PRO A 417 -12.29 -33.81 -32.59
C PRO A 417 -11.36 -33.50 -33.79
N ALA A 418 -10.50 -34.45 -34.14
CA ALA A 418 -9.74 -34.35 -35.37
C ALA A 418 -10.76 -34.27 -36.55
N LYS A 419 -10.62 -33.26 -37.41
CA LYS A 419 -11.38 -33.14 -38.63
C LYS A 419 -10.91 -34.19 -39.64
#